data_ca753bc5e974688a18f69f0f9a6e19d2
#
_entry.id   ca753bc5e974688a18f69f0f9a6e19d2
#
_cell.length_a   1.000
_cell.length_b   1.000
_cell.length_c   1.000
_cell.angle_alpha   90.00
_cell.angle_beta   90.00
_cell.angle_gamma   90.00
#
_symmetry.space_group_name_H-M   'P 1'
#
loop_
_entity.id
_entity.type
_entity.pdbx_description
1 polymer ?
#
loop_
_entity_poly.entity_id
_entity_poly.type
_entity_poly.pdbx_seq_one_letter_code
_entity_poly.pdbx_strand_id
1 'polypeptide(L)'
;MNRREFVTGALSAAAMGAAGFAQQAPTQGRGGAQAGRGRGGRGRGGPANVPPERLARVEIMTLDHESILKLPWRQASPERTLDVFDLPQFYVDSYGVRNVQFQSYHVAQDDRNLDMAYIRELRAKLDAAGAKANQINIEIGTMARINEQTGKAEALAGDARAEWLACAKKWVDMSPTLGVTRLMHNQGALTDDSKAGVTSLWKELQDYAKPKGIIISGETRGSAAPAGRGQSAPEMSEKERLRYVWGILWECTQGAGGYTNLDFGGETRFHDQQQLHDAIKGLMPRSAGCMHTRVSPTWDLGTAIHYAESIGYKGVYAIEVNGDPAVRIIYNAILANLA
;
A
#
# COMPACT_ATOMS: atom_id res chain seq x y z
N MET A 1 -18.69 17.79 -1.64
CA MET A 1 -18.77 16.32 -1.55
C MET A 1 -18.30 15.90 -0.18
N ASN A 2 -19.11 15.20 0.60
CA ASN A 2 -18.82 14.95 2.02
C ASN A 2 -17.95 13.69 2.15
N ARG A 3 -16.96 13.70 3.05
CA ARG A 3 -15.96 12.61 3.27
C ARG A 3 -16.58 11.21 3.43
N ARG A 4 -17.83 11.11 3.89
CA ARG A 4 -18.58 9.85 4.01
C ARG A 4 -18.89 9.17 2.67
N GLU A 5 -19.08 9.92 1.61
CA GLU A 5 -19.40 9.37 0.29
C GLU A 5 -18.16 8.85 -0.43
N PHE A 6 -16.99 9.45 -0.16
CA PHE A 6 -15.71 9.03 -0.74
C PHE A 6 -15.20 7.72 -0.15
N VAL A 7 -15.28 7.56 1.18
CA VAL A 7 -14.87 6.33 1.88
C VAL A 7 -15.76 5.14 1.51
N THR A 8 -17.09 5.38 1.34
CA THR A 8 -18.02 4.33 0.94
C THR A 8 -17.79 3.86 -0.50
N GLY A 9 -17.34 4.74 -1.39
CA GLY A 9 -17.00 4.39 -2.78
C GLY A 9 -15.73 3.55 -2.91
N ALA A 10 -14.71 3.82 -2.10
CA ALA A 10 -13.45 3.08 -2.12
C ALA A 10 -13.56 1.70 -1.44
N LEU A 11 -14.35 1.60 -0.36
CA LEU A 11 -14.61 0.33 0.34
C LEU A 11 -15.49 -0.64 -0.47
N SER A 12 -16.38 -0.14 -1.32
CA SER A 12 -17.23 -0.99 -2.17
C SER A 12 -16.45 -1.73 -3.27
N ALA A 13 -15.30 -1.24 -3.68
CA ALA A 13 -14.44 -1.93 -4.65
C ALA A 13 -13.61 -3.06 -4.02
N ALA A 14 -13.30 -2.97 -2.72
CA ALA A 14 -12.54 -3.99 -2.01
C ALA A 14 -13.41 -5.15 -1.46
N ALA A 15 -14.73 -4.93 -1.30
CA ALA A 15 -15.62 -5.91 -0.69
C ALA A 15 -16.16 -6.99 -1.64
N MET A 16 -15.96 -6.88 -2.96
CA MET A 16 -16.49 -7.86 -3.92
C MET A 16 -15.55 -9.03 -4.24
N GLY A 17 -14.40 -9.13 -3.59
CA GLY A 17 -13.43 -10.22 -3.80
C GLY A 17 -13.48 -11.37 -2.79
N ALA A 18 -14.29 -11.30 -1.73
CA ALA A 18 -14.23 -12.24 -0.59
C ALA A 18 -15.40 -13.24 -0.48
N ALA A 19 -16.19 -13.44 -1.50
CA ALA A 19 -17.28 -14.41 -1.49
C ALA A 19 -16.90 -15.67 -2.32
N GLY A 20 -16.45 -16.70 -1.63
CA GLY A 20 -16.46 -18.05 -2.15
C GLY A 20 -15.20 -18.87 -2.01
N PHE A 21 -14.91 -19.36 -0.83
CA PHE A 21 -14.28 -20.69 -0.65
C PHE A 21 -14.48 -21.16 0.80
N ALA A 22 -15.65 -21.74 1.06
CA ALA A 22 -15.83 -22.61 2.21
C ALA A 22 -15.31 -24.01 1.83
N GLN A 23 -14.09 -24.35 2.21
CA GLN A 23 -13.63 -25.72 2.20
C GLN A 23 -13.97 -26.39 3.54
N GLN A 24 -14.72 -27.47 3.47
CA GLN A 24 -15.12 -28.32 4.58
C GLN A 24 -13.90 -28.87 5.31
N ALA A 25 -13.85 -28.65 6.63
CA ALA A 25 -12.94 -29.35 7.52
C ALA A 25 -13.57 -30.67 7.98
N PRO A 26 -12.80 -31.75 8.16
CA PRO A 26 -13.31 -33.02 8.66
C PRO A 26 -13.57 -32.96 10.16
N THR A 27 -14.74 -33.44 10.55
CA THR A 27 -15.16 -33.67 11.94
C THR A 27 -14.36 -34.79 12.58
N GLN A 28 -13.70 -34.53 13.71
CA GLN A 28 -13.33 -35.57 14.68
C GLN A 28 -13.42 -35.11 16.14
N GLY A 29 -14.17 -35.86 16.91
CA GLY A 29 -13.84 -36.31 18.27
C GLY A 29 -14.13 -35.35 19.43
N ARG A 30 -15.29 -35.53 20.09
CA ARG A 30 -15.55 -35.10 21.47
C ARG A 30 -14.58 -35.75 22.45
N GLY A 31 -13.91 -34.93 23.27
CA GLY A 31 -13.25 -35.33 24.50
C GLY A 31 -13.30 -34.16 25.47
N GLY A 32 -14.11 -34.30 26.53
CA GLY A 32 -14.22 -33.28 27.58
C GLY A 32 -13.03 -33.32 28.53
N ALA A 33 -12.58 -32.15 28.98
CA ALA A 33 -11.80 -31.97 30.21
C ALA A 33 -11.89 -30.53 30.74
N GLN A 34 -12.36 -30.44 31.92
CA GLN A 34 -12.27 -29.46 33.00
C GLN A 34 -11.55 -28.12 32.80
N ALA A 35 -12.29 -27.09 33.25
CA ALA A 35 -11.86 -25.72 33.46
C ALA A 35 -10.69 -25.62 34.49
N GLY A 36 -9.54 -25.21 34.01
CA GLY A 36 -8.46 -24.68 34.81
C GLY A 36 -8.32 -23.17 34.54
N ARG A 37 -8.69 -22.30 35.50
CA ARG A 37 -8.40 -20.86 35.46
C ARG A 37 -6.88 -20.65 35.63
N GLY A 38 -6.16 -20.69 34.52
CA GLY A 38 -4.79 -20.20 34.41
C GLY A 38 -4.76 -18.82 33.79
N ARG A 39 -4.27 -17.81 34.48
CA ARG A 39 -3.80 -16.55 33.90
C ARG A 39 -2.71 -16.89 32.90
N GLY A 40 -3.11 -17.19 31.67
CA GLY A 40 -2.20 -17.42 30.57
C GLY A 40 -1.57 -16.10 30.15
N GLY A 41 -0.33 -15.88 30.52
CA GLY A 41 0.51 -14.91 29.86
C GLY A 41 0.47 -15.21 28.37
N ARG A 42 0.05 -14.23 27.56
CA ARG A 42 0.15 -14.29 26.10
C ARG A 42 1.61 -14.57 25.78
N GLY A 43 1.89 -15.76 25.29
CA GLY A 43 3.22 -16.16 24.87
C GLY A 43 3.71 -15.16 23.82
N ARG A 44 4.73 -14.40 24.17
CA ARG A 44 5.52 -13.56 23.27
C ARG A 44 6.32 -14.50 22.34
N GLY A 45 5.65 -15.06 21.34
CA GLY A 45 6.28 -15.82 20.28
C GLY A 45 6.62 -14.89 19.11
N GLY A 46 7.59 -14.03 19.31
CA GLY A 46 8.30 -13.44 18.16
C GLY A 46 8.97 -14.59 17.37
N PRO A 47 9.25 -14.43 16.07
CA PRO A 47 9.83 -15.47 15.25
C PRO A 47 11.22 -15.82 15.79
N ALA A 48 11.30 -16.90 16.59
CA ALA A 48 12.58 -17.43 17.03
C ALA A 48 13.37 -17.84 15.78
N ASN A 49 14.52 -17.20 15.58
CA ASN A 49 15.55 -17.52 14.58
C ASN A 49 15.37 -16.98 13.15
N VAL A 50 14.60 -15.90 12.89
CA VAL A 50 14.67 -15.23 11.59
C VAL A 50 15.85 -14.25 11.58
N PRO A 51 16.77 -14.35 10.60
CA PRO A 51 17.90 -13.43 10.47
C PRO A 51 17.45 -11.97 10.38
N PRO A 52 18.08 -11.02 11.08
CA PRO A 52 17.68 -9.60 11.07
C PRO A 52 17.68 -8.99 9.67
N GLU A 53 18.57 -9.42 8.79
CA GLU A 53 18.66 -8.98 7.40
C GLU A 53 17.43 -9.38 6.57
N ARG A 54 16.80 -10.53 6.84
CA ARG A 54 15.54 -10.92 6.21
C ARG A 54 14.37 -10.12 6.78
N LEU A 55 14.33 -9.93 8.11
CA LEU A 55 13.31 -9.09 8.74
C LEU A 55 13.37 -7.63 8.24
N ALA A 56 14.57 -7.12 7.94
CA ALA A 56 14.75 -5.79 7.38
C ALA A 56 14.16 -5.63 5.95
N ARG A 57 13.84 -6.75 5.28
CA ARG A 57 13.21 -6.78 3.96
C ARG A 57 11.67 -6.85 4.04
N VAL A 58 11.10 -7.01 5.22
CA VAL A 58 9.65 -7.06 5.45
C VAL A 58 9.15 -5.72 5.96
N GLU A 59 8.00 -5.29 5.46
CA GLU A 59 7.27 -4.12 5.91
C GLU A 59 5.81 -4.50 6.16
N ILE A 60 5.19 -3.95 7.21
CA ILE A 60 3.77 -4.17 7.51
C ILE A 60 3.05 -2.83 7.39
N MET A 61 1.92 -2.85 6.66
CA MET A 61 1.09 -1.67 6.49
C MET A 61 0.12 -1.52 7.65
N THR A 62 -0.14 -0.28 8.04
CA THR A 62 -1.15 0.00 9.09
C THR A 62 -2.57 -0.37 8.64
N LEU A 63 -2.81 -0.44 7.33
CA LEU A 63 -4.04 -0.95 6.72
C LEU A 63 -4.35 -2.39 7.14
N ASP A 64 -3.34 -3.22 7.31
CA ASP A 64 -3.48 -4.65 7.60
C ASP A 64 -4.20 -4.90 8.94
N HIS A 65 -4.11 -3.95 9.86
CA HIS A 65 -4.72 -4.00 11.18
C HIS A 65 -5.81 -2.93 11.39
N GLU A 66 -6.31 -2.31 10.32
CA GLU A 66 -7.26 -1.20 10.39
C GLU A 66 -8.53 -1.55 11.18
N SER A 67 -9.02 -2.78 11.09
CA SER A 67 -10.24 -3.22 11.78
C SER A 67 -10.13 -3.14 13.31
N ILE A 68 -8.93 -3.33 13.85
CA ILE A 68 -8.66 -3.30 15.29
C ILE A 68 -8.00 -1.99 15.77
N LEU A 69 -7.69 -1.07 14.84
CA LEU A 69 -6.93 0.13 15.14
C LEU A 69 -7.80 1.23 15.74
N LYS A 70 -7.39 1.73 16.91
CA LYS A 70 -7.95 2.95 17.55
C LYS A 70 -7.25 4.17 16.97
N LEU A 71 -8.05 5.14 16.57
CA LEU A 71 -7.59 6.48 16.20
C LEU A 71 -8.39 7.51 17.00
N PRO A 72 -7.80 8.62 17.45
CA PRO A 72 -8.49 9.64 18.25
C PRO A 72 -9.74 10.21 17.56
N TRP A 73 -9.74 10.25 16.23
CA TRP A 73 -10.85 10.77 15.41
C TRP A 73 -11.79 9.72 14.85
N ARG A 74 -11.60 8.45 15.19
CA ARG A 74 -12.46 7.36 14.72
C ARG A 74 -13.40 6.93 15.85
N GLN A 75 -14.66 6.68 15.51
CA GLN A 75 -15.64 6.21 16.50
C GLN A 75 -15.11 4.96 17.23
N ALA A 76 -15.24 4.95 18.55
CA ALA A 76 -14.88 3.80 19.37
C ALA A 76 -15.75 2.58 19.02
N SER A 77 -15.15 1.40 19.03
CA SER A 77 -15.81 0.12 18.79
C SER A 77 -15.11 -0.94 19.64
N PRO A 78 -15.83 -1.97 20.13
CA PRO A 78 -15.23 -3.06 20.91
C PRO A 78 -14.12 -3.82 20.19
N GLU A 79 -14.18 -3.88 18.85
CA GLU A 79 -13.19 -4.56 18.02
C GLU A 79 -11.88 -3.78 17.93
N ARG A 80 -11.93 -2.46 18.10
CA ARG A 80 -10.75 -1.58 18.05
C ARG A 80 -10.02 -1.60 19.38
N THR A 81 -9.04 -2.47 19.48
CA THR A 81 -8.31 -2.76 20.71
C THR A 81 -6.86 -2.26 20.71
N LEU A 82 -6.28 -1.98 19.53
CA LEU A 82 -4.90 -1.55 19.37
C LEU A 82 -4.83 -0.04 19.12
N ASP A 83 -4.15 0.70 19.99
CA ASP A 83 -3.87 2.11 19.76
C ASP A 83 -2.83 2.27 18.65
N VAL A 84 -3.00 3.30 17.82
CA VAL A 84 -2.04 3.56 16.72
C VAL A 84 -0.63 3.83 17.26
N PHE A 85 -0.51 4.41 18.45
CA PHE A 85 0.77 4.65 19.11
C PHE A 85 1.45 3.39 19.63
N ASP A 86 0.70 2.32 19.85
CA ASP A 86 1.24 1.01 20.26
C ASP A 86 1.53 0.10 19.07
N LEU A 87 1.08 0.47 17.87
CA LEU A 87 1.23 -0.33 16.65
C LEU A 87 2.69 -0.66 16.31
N PRO A 88 3.67 0.27 16.39
CA PRO A 88 5.07 -0.04 16.12
C PRO A 88 5.62 -1.14 17.04
N GLN A 89 5.33 -1.06 18.35
CA GLN A 89 5.75 -2.08 19.30
C GLN A 89 5.04 -3.42 19.06
N PHE A 90 3.75 -3.37 18.70
CA PHE A 90 3.01 -4.58 18.32
C PHE A 90 3.64 -5.31 17.14
N TYR A 91 4.11 -4.60 16.11
CA TYR A 91 4.79 -5.23 14.97
C TYR A 91 6.14 -5.84 15.34
N VAL A 92 6.89 -5.17 16.21
CA VAL A 92 8.16 -5.70 16.72
C VAL A 92 7.92 -6.95 17.56
N ASP A 93 6.95 -6.93 18.47
CA ASP A 93 6.68 -8.05 19.39
C ASP A 93 6.05 -9.25 18.66
N SER A 94 5.19 -9.00 17.67
CA SER A 94 4.42 -10.06 17.00
C SER A 94 5.14 -10.69 15.81
N TYR A 95 5.97 -9.90 15.11
CA TYR A 95 6.59 -10.30 13.85
C TYR A 95 8.10 -10.05 13.79
N GLY A 96 8.68 -9.31 14.73
CA GLY A 96 10.07 -8.84 14.66
C GLY A 96 10.31 -7.75 13.60
N VAL A 97 9.24 -7.27 12.95
CA VAL A 97 9.31 -6.31 11.85
C VAL A 97 9.40 -4.88 12.38
N ARG A 98 10.32 -4.11 11.82
CA ARG A 98 10.62 -2.73 12.23
C ARG A 98 10.27 -1.69 11.15
N ASN A 99 9.94 -2.12 9.93
CA ASN A 99 9.49 -1.22 8.88
C ASN A 99 7.97 -1.12 8.93
N VAL A 100 7.46 0.10 9.03
CA VAL A 100 6.03 0.38 9.10
C VAL A 100 5.65 1.29 7.93
N GLN A 101 4.63 0.89 7.19
CA GLN A 101 4.02 1.73 6.17
C GLN A 101 2.69 2.26 6.69
N PHE A 102 2.54 3.58 6.67
CA PHE A 102 1.34 4.24 7.14
C PHE A 102 0.38 4.58 6.00
N GLN A 103 -0.92 4.49 6.29
CA GLN A 103 -1.92 5.21 5.51
C GLN A 103 -2.03 6.65 6.05
N SER A 104 -2.17 7.65 5.18
CA SER A 104 -2.24 9.05 5.59
C SER A 104 -3.34 9.31 6.61
N TYR A 105 -4.50 8.67 6.46
CA TYR A 105 -5.64 8.80 7.37
C TYR A 105 -5.44 8.09 8.74
N HIS A 106 -4.32 7.40 8.95
CA HIS A 106 -3.86 6.93 10.26
C HIS A 106 -2.86 7.90 10.91
N VAL A 107 -2.31 8.83 10.14
CA VAL A 107 -1.35 9.84 10.59
C VAL A 107 -2.02 11.20 10.80
N ALA A 108 -3.08 11.49 10.06
CA ALA A 108 -3.81 12.74 10.16
C ALA A 108 -5.32 12.54 9.98
N GLN A 109 -6.12 13.28 10.77
CA GLN A 109 -7.57 13.36 10.57
C GLN A 109 -7.93 14.19 9.35
N ASP A 110 -7.15 15.23 9.10
CA ASP A 110 -7.29 16.17 7.99
C ASP A 110 -5.96 16.32 7.27
N ASP A 111 -5.92 15.84 6.04
CA ASP A 111 -4.74 15.90 5.19
C ASP A 111 -4.27 17.33 4.89
N ARG A 112 -5.17 18.31 5.04
CA ARG A 112 -4.89 19.74 4.81
C ARG A 112 -4.37 20.45 6.06
N ASN A 113 -4.59 19.87 7.24
CA ASN A 113 -4.20 20.45 8.53
C ASN A 113 -3.58 19.38 9.43
N LEU A 114 -2.28 19.13 9.22
CA LEU A 114 -1.54 18.08 9.91
C LEU A 114 -1.27 18.48 11.37
N ASP A 115 -1.66 17.64 12.33
CA ASP A 115 -1.33 17.81 13.73
C ASP A 115 0.12 17.41 14.01
N MET A 116 1.00 18.39 14.07
CA MET A 116 2.43 18.17 14.29
C MET A 116 2.76 17.65 15.69
N ALA A 117 1.89 17.83 16.70
CA ALA A 117 2.09 17.26 18.04
C ALA A 117 1.86 15.75 17.99
N TYR A 118 0.75 15.33 17.40
CA TYR A 118 0.43 13.93 17.16
C TYR A 118 1.53 13.21 16.34
N ILE A 119 2.02 13.84 15.27
CA ILE A 119 3.07 13.28 14.41
C ILE A 119 4.39 13.11 15.19
N ARG A 120 4.77 14.06 16.04
CA ARG A 120 5.96 13.92 16.91
C ARG A 120 5.79 12.80 17.94
N GLU A 121 4.60 12.66 18.51
CA GLU A 121 4.32 11.55 19.42
C GLU A 121 4.43 10.19 18.72
N LEU A 122 3.85 10.07 17.52
CA LEU A 122 3.97 8.85 16.70
C LEU A 122 5.44 8.54 16.38
N ARG A 123 6.24 9.57 16.06
CA ARG A 123 7.69 9.40 15.87
C ARG A 123 8.38 8.90 17.14
N ALA A 124 8.06 9.46 18.29
CA ALA A 124 8.66 9.00 19.56
C ALA A 124 8.32 7.52 19.87
N LYS A 125 7.11 7.08 19.52
CA LYS A 125 6.70 5.66 19.66
C LYS A 125 7.45 4.74 18.70
N LEU A 126 7.66 5.17 17.46
CA LEU A 126 8.51 4.44 16.50
C LEU A 126 9.93 4.30 17.04
N ASP A 127 10.53 5.39 17.50
CA ASP A 127 11.89 5.37 18.05
C ASP A 127 12.01 4.48 19.29
N ALA A 128 11.04 4.52 20.20
CA ALA A 128 11.00 3.68 21.38
C ALA A 128 10.89 2.19 21.05
N ALA A 129 10.17 1.83 20.00
CA ALA A 129 10.07 0.46 19.50
C ALA A 129 11.31 0.03 18.66
N GLY A 130 12.21 0.96 18.35
CA GLY A 130 13.29 0.74 17.39
C GLY A 130 12.76 0.44 15.98
N ALA A 131 11.57 0.96 15.66
CA ALA A 131 10.92 0.86 14.36
C ALA A 131 11.09 2.15 13.57
N LYS A 132 10.71 2.13 12.30
CA LYS A 132 10.75 3.33 11.43
C LYS A 132 9.54 3.37 10.50
N ALA A 133 9.05 4.57 10.26
CA ALA A 133 8.14 4.83 9.15
C ALA A 133 8.94 4.76 7.86
N ASN A 134 8.66 3.77 7.01
CA ASN A 134 9.42 3.59 5.78
C ASN A 134 8.74 4.30 4.60
N GLN A 135 7.41 4.23 4.54
CA GLN A 135 6.58 4.88 3.52
C GLN A 135 5.25 5.36 4.11
N ILE A 136 4.68 6.39 3.51
CA ILE A 136 3.27 6.77 3.71
C ILE A 136 2.54 6.68 2.38
N ASN A 137 1.39 6.02 2.38
CA ASN A 137 0.43 6.09 1.29
C ASN A 137 -0.48 7.30 1.51
N ILE A 138 -0.40 8.25 0.60
CA ILE A 138 -1.09 9.54 0.72
C ILE A 138 -2.43 9.49 -0.01
N GLU A 139 -3.53 9.52 0.74
CA GLU A 139 -4.90 9.39 0.25
C GLU A 139 -5.63 10.74 0.14
N ILE A 140 -4.97 11.75 -0.42
CA ILE A 140 -5.52 13.11 -0.62
C ILE A 140 -6.33 13.24 -1.92
N GLY A 141 -6.62 12.14 -2.57
CA GLY A 141 -7.26 12.07 -3.88
C GLY A 141 -6.26 11.79 -5.00
N THR A 142 -6.80 11.55 -6.19
CA THR A 142 -6.01 11.14 -7.36
C THR A 142 -5.57 12.32 -8.20
N MET A 143 -4.46 12.16 -8.94
CA MET A 143 -3.94 13.16 -9.90
C MET A 143 -4.77 13.24 -11.18
N ALA A 144 -5.52 12.19 -11.48
CA ALA A 144 -6.43 12.15 -12.65
C ALA A 144 -7.70 11.36 -12.30
N ARG A 145 -8.78 11.66 -12.98
CA ARG A 145 -10.09 11.02 -12.83
C ARG A 145 -10.79 10.88 -14.18
N ILE A 146 -11.75 9.98 -14.25
CA ILE A 146 -12.63 9.90 -15.42
C ILE A 146 -13.62 11.06 -15.36
N ASN A 147 -13.71 11.83 -16.42
CA ASN A 147 -14.76 12.81 -16.64
C ASN A 147 -16.04 12.05 -17.00
N GLU A 148 -17.07 12.17 -16.17
CA GLU A 148 -18.33 11.43 -16.35
C GLU A 148 -19.10 11.83 -17.61
N GLN A 149 -18.88 13.04 -18.12
CA GLN A 149 -19.57 13.54 -19.32
C GLN A 149 -18.91 13.03 -20.60
N THR A 150 -17.59 12.97 -20.62
CA THR A 150 -16.82 12.61 -21.82
C THR A 150 -16.35 11.15 -21.82
N GLY A 151 -16.36 10.49 -20.67
CA GLY A 151 -15.77 9.17 -20.46
C GLY A 151 -14.23 9.16 -20.52
N LYS A 152 -13.58 10.32 -20.68
CA LYS A 152 -12.13 10.42 -20.80
C LYS A 152 -11.44 10.61 -19.45
N ALA A 153 -10.23 10.11 -19.34
CA ALA A 153 -9.37 10.41 -18.20
C ALA A 153 -8.80 11.82 -18.32
N GLU A 154 -8.97 12.62 -17.31
CA GLU A 154 -8.48 14.01 -17.25
C GLU A 154 -7.60 14.19 -16.01
N ALA A 155 -6.41 14.77 -16.18
CA ALA A 155 -5.59 15.19 -15.07
C ALA A 155 -6.21 16.40 -14.36
N LEU A 156 -5.91 16.54 -13.05
CA LEU A 156 -6.34 17.72 -12.31
C LEU A 156 -5.83 19.00 -12.97
N ALA A 157 -6.70 20.02 -13.03
CA ALA A 157 -6.43 21.32 -13.63
C ALA A 157 -6.95 22.46 -12.73
N GLY A 158 -6.52 23.69 -12.99
CA GLY A 158 -6.97 24.89 -12.26
C GLY A 158 -6.82 24.76 -10.75
N ASP A 159 -7.86 25.18 -10.02
CA ASP A 159 -7.88 25.19 -8.55
C ASP A 159 -7.72 23.80 -7.94
N ALA A 160 -8.34 22.77 -8.54
CA ALA A 160 -8.23 21.41 -8.06
C ALA A 160 -6.78 20.89 -8.11
N ARG A 161 -6.02 21.25 -9.15
CA ARG A 161 -4.58 20.95 -9.24
C ARG A 161 -3.77 21.68 -8.16
N ALA A 162 -4.06 22.97 -8.01
CA ALA A 162 -3.36 23.81 -7.02
C ALA A 162 -3.60 23.32 -5.59
N GLU A 163 -4.85 23.00 -5.24
CA GLU A 163 -5.21 22.46 -3.92
C GLU A 163 -4.55 21.12 -3.65
N TRP A 164 -4.60 20.20 -4.62
CA TRP A 164 -3.98 18.88 -4.48
C TRP A 164 -2.47 19.02 -4.21
N LEU A 165 -1.81 19.85 -5.02
CA LEU A 165 -0.37 20.08 -4.91
C LEU A 165 0.02 20.75 -3.59
N ALA A 166 -0.75 21.73 -3.14
CA ALA A 166 -0.54 22.40 -1.84
C ALA A 166 -0.66 21.40 -0.69
N CYS A 167 -1.65 20.49 -0.76
CA CYS A 167 -1.82 19.42 0.23
C CYS A 167 -0.66 18.43 0.18
N ALA A 168 -0.27 17.95 -1.01
CA ALA A 168 0.85 17.02 -1.17
C ALA A 168 2.19 17.62 -0.66
N LYS A 169 2.44 18.89 -0.90
CA LYS A 169 3.63 19.59 -0.39
C LYS A 169 3.68 19.64 1.15
N LYS A 170 2.54 19.77 1.85
CA LYS A 170 2.50 19.68 3.33
C LYS A 170 2.97 18.31 3.82
N TRP A 171 2.59 17.24 3.15
CA TRP A 171 3.06 15.89 3.47
C TRP A 171 4.57 15.74 3.24
N VAL A 172 5.10 16.34 2.18
CA VAL A 172 6.56 16.39 1.95
C VAL A 172 7.25 17.14 3.08
N ASP A 173 6.71 18.27 3.53
CA ASP A 173 7.29 19.09 4.61
C ASP A 173 7.23 18.40 5.98
N MET A 174 6.19 17.61 6.23
CA MET A 174 6.02 16.84 7.46
C MET A 174 6.94 15.61 7.52
N SER A 175 7.28 15.03 6.37
CA SER A 175 8.00 13.76 6.28
C SER A 175 9.25 13.66 7.16
N PRO A 176 10.12 14.68 7.27
CA PRO A 176 11.29 14.62 8.15
C PRO A 176 10.92 14.50 9.63
N THR A 177 9.78 15.06 10.07
CA THR A 177 9.33 14.97 11.47
C THR A 177 8.97 13.53 11.84
N LEU A 178 8.28 12.81 10.97
CA LEU A 178 8.00 11.39 11.17
C LEU A 178 9.21 10.50 10.85
N GLY A 179 10.19 11.01 10.09
CA GLY A 179 11.39 10.29 9.65
C GLY A 179 11.13 9.40 8.42
N VAL A 180 10.10 9.71 7.65
CA VAL A 180 9.78 8.99 6.42
C VAL A 180 10.47 9.62 5.22
N THR A 181 10.88 8.80 4.27
CA THR A 181 11.57 9.24 3.05
C THR A 181 10.85 8.88 1.76
N ARG A 182 9.71 8.18 1.85
CA ARG A 182 8.91 7.76 0.70
C ARG A 182 7.45 8.14 0.89
N LEU A 183 6.89 8.80 -0.11
CA LEU A 183 5.47 9.13 -0.18
C LEU A 183 4.90 8.53 -1.46
N MET A 184 3.92 7.66 -1.33
CA MET A 184 3.19 7.09 -2.45
C MET A 184 1.89 7.84 -2.64
N HIS A 185 1.59 8.24 -3.86
CA HIS A 185 0.35 8.91 -4.24
C HIS A 185 -0.43 8.10 -5.27
N ASN A 186 -1.74 8.16 -5.18
CA ASN A 186 -2.61 7.62 -6.20
C ASN A 186 -2.63 8.52 -7.44
N GLN A 187 -2.21 8.00 -8.59
CA GLN A 187 -2.27 8.70 -9.86
C GLN A 187 -3.69 8.71 -10.46
N GLY A 188 -4.55 7.76 -10.10
CA GLY A 188 -5.92 7.66 -10.60
C GLY A 188 -6.00 7.11 -12.02
N ALA A 189 -6.92 7.64 -12.81
CA ALA A 189 -7.16 7.20 -14.17
C ALA A 189 -6.01 7.65 -15.12
N LEU A 190 -5.03 6.77 -15.30
CA LEU A 190 -3.84 7.03 -16.09
C LEU A 190 -4.00 6.45 -17.51
N THR A 191 -4.23 7.33 -18.48
CA THR A 191 -4.37 7.02 -19.89
C THR A 191 -3.54 7.99 -20.74
N ASP A 192 -3.48 7.79 -22.05
CA ASP A 192 -2.79 8.74 -22.94
C ASP A 192 -3.37 10.16 -22.84
N ASP A 193 -4.68 10.30 -22.58
CA ASP A 193 -5.33 11.62 -22.43
C ASP A 193 -4.87 12.35 -21.16
N SER A 194 -4.70 11.64 -20.03
CA SER A 194 -4.30 12.23 -18.74
C SER A 194 -2.79 12.29 -18.54
N LYS A 195 -2.01 11.52 -19.29
CA LYS A 195 -0.58 11.32 -19.10
C LYS A 195 0.22 12.60 -18.97
N ALA A 196 0.05 13.53 -19.89
CA ALA A 196 0.82 14.78 -19.91
C ALA A 196 0.56 15.63 -18.65
N GLY A 197 -0.71 15.77 -18.25
CA GLY A 197 -1.08 16.53 -17.06
C GLY A 197 -0.61 15.86 -15.76
N VAL A 198 -0.75 14.53 -15.65
CA VAL A 198 -0.24 13.76 -14.50
C VAL A 198 1.28 13.88 -14.41
N THR A 199 2.01 13.73 -15.52
CA THR A 199 3.46 13.87 -15.56
C THR A 199 3.90 15.28 -15.08
N SER A 200 3.22 16.32 -15.53
CA SER A 200 3.50 17.71 -15.12
C SER A 200 3.27 17.94 -13.62
N LEU A 201 2.14 17.45 -13.10
CA LEU A 201 1.81 17.58 -11.67
C LEU A 201 2.79 16.80 -10.81
N TRP A 202 3.10 15.58 -11.21
CA TRP A 202 4.05 14.72 -10.51
C TRP A 202 5.46 15.30 -10.52
N LYS A 203 5.89 15.82 -11.68
CA LYS A 203 7.21 16.48 -11.78
C LYS A 203 7.33 17.65 -10.82
N GLU A 204 6.32 18.52 -10.72
CA GLU A 204 6.34 19.66 -9.79
C GLU A 204 6.45 19.20 -8.33
N LEU A 205 5.73 18.14 -7.95
CA LEU A 205 5.84 17.57 -6.60
C LEU A 205 7.22 16.91 -6.38
N GLN A 206 7.73 16.17 -7.37
CA GLN A 206 9.04 15.52 -7.27
C GLN A 206 10.19 16.54 -7.18
N ASP A 207 10.12 17.62 -7.97
CA ASP A 207 11.11 18.70 -7.91
C ASP A 207 11.10 19.40 -6.52
N TYR A 208 9.92 19.53 -5.91
CA TYR A 208 9.77 20.06 -4.55
C TYR A 208 10.30 19.11 -3.47
N ALA A 209 10.10 17.80 -3.65
CA ALA A 209 10.46 16.76 -2.67
C ALA A 209 11.96 16.40 -2.72
N LYS A 210 12.55 16.40 -3.91
CA LYS A 210 13.93 15.94 -4.15
C LYS A 210 14.99 16.63 -3.30
N PRO A 211 15.02 17.99 -3.13
CA PRO A 211 16.00 18.65 -2.27
C PRO A 211 15.88 18.27 -0.80
N LYS A 212 14.73 17.72 -0.39
CA LYS A 212 14.44 17.29 0.98
C LYS A 212 14.72 15.79 1.19
N GLY A 213 15.24 15.12 0.17
CA GLY A 213 15.52 13.68 0.21
C GLY A 213 14.27 12.79 0.21
N ILE A 214 13.13 13.33 -0.22
CA ILE A 214 11.87 12.59 -0.26
C ILE A 214 11.62 12.02 -1.67
N ILE A 215 11.30 10.75 -1.73
CA ILE A 215 10.94 10.02 -2.95
C ILE A 215 9.42 10.06 -3.11
N ILE A 216 8.95 10.51 -4.29
CA ILE A 216 7.54 10.44 -4.66
C ILE A 216 7.34 9.26 -5.60
N SER A 217 6.38 8.40 -5.28
CA SER A 217 6.04 7.24 -6.10
C SER A 217 4.54 7.17 -6.39
N GLY A 218 4.20 6.46 -7.46
CA GLY A 218 2.84 6.05 -7.78
C GLY A 218 2.74 4.54 -7.79
N GLU A 219 1.61 4.03 -7.35
CA GLU A 219 1.36 2.60 -7.34
C GLU A 219 0.97 2.08 -8.73
N THR A 220 1.32 0.85 -9.03
CA THR A 220 0.88 0.15 -10.25
C THR A 220 -0.59 -0.27 -10.21
N ARG A 221 -1.43 0.51 -9.55
CA ARG A 221 -2.88 0.36 -9.71
C ARG A 221 -3.19 0.63 -11.16
N GLY A 222 -3.69 -0.38 -11.82
CA GLY A 222 -3.97 -0.25 -13.21
C GLY A 222 -4.86 0.94 -13.52
N SER A 223 -4.46 1.65 -14.55
CA SER A 223 -5.33 2.61 -15.20
C SER A 223 -6.66 1.92 -15.45
N ALA A 224 -7.75 2.56 -15.07
CA ALA A 224 -9.05 2.09 -15.50
C ALA A 224 -8.99 1.94 -17.02
N ALA A 225 -9.19 0.72 -17.51
CA ALA A 225 -9.54 0.58 -18.92
C ALA A 225 -10.65 1.62 -19.21
N PRO A 226 -10.70 2.23 -20.39
CA PRO A 226 -11.66 3.28 -20.73
C PRO A 226 -13.13 2.82 -20.74
N ALA A 227 -13.47 1.81 -19.95
CA ALA A 227 -14.82 1.33 -19.77
C ALA A 227 -15.48 2.09 -18.63
N GLY A 228 -16.49 2.89 -18.95
CA GLY A 228 -17.40 3.47 -17.96
C GLY A 228 -18.03 2.38 -17.09
N ARG A 229 -18.50 2.74 -15.88
CA ARG A 229 -19.19 1.86 -14.96
C ARG A 229 -20.29 1.08 -15.70
N GLY A 230 -20.16 -0.26 -15.75
CA GLY A 230 -21.14 -1.14 -16.40
C GLY A 230 -20.87 -1.45 -17.89
N GLN A 231 -19.82 -0.93 -18.47
CA GLN A 231 -19.39 -1.35 -19.81
C GLN A 231 -18.30 -2.42 -19.69
N SER A 232 -18.39 -3.47 -20.50
CA SER A 232 -17.30 -4.43 -20.65
C SER A 232 -16.07 -3.66 -21.14
N ALA A 233 -14.91 -3.91 -20.52
CA ALA A 233 -13.65 -3.37 -21.02
C ALA A 233 -13.53 -3.75 -22.51
N PRO A 234 -13.11 -2.83 -23.38
CA PRO A 234 -12.86 -3.16 -24.78
C PRO A 234 -11.86 -4.32 -24.84
N GLU A 235 -12.07 -5.21 -25.79
CA GLU A 235 -11.13 -6.30 -26.03
C GLU A 235 -9.79 -5.67 -26.47
N MET A 236 -8.83 -5.68 -25.55
CA MET A 236 -7.49 -5.16 -25.79
C MET A 236 -6.52 -6.32 -26.01
N SER A 237 -5.60 -6.16 -26.91
CA SER A 237 -4.47 -7.06 -27.02
C SER A 237 -3.68 -7.08 -25.70
N GLU A 238 -2.99 -8.16 -25.42
CA GLU A 238 -2.14 -8.31 -24.23
C GLU A 238 -1.11 -7.17 -24.13
N LYS A 239 -0.50 -6.78 -25.26
CA LYS A 239 0.45 -5.67 -25.34
C LYS A 239 -0.18 -4.32 -24.94
N GLU A 240 -1.39 -4.04 -25.40
CA GLU A 240 -2.11 -2.82 -25.03
C GLU A 240 -2.45 -2.84 -23.54
N ARG A 241 -2.89 -3.97 -23.01
CA ARG A 241 -3.20 -4.12 -21.59
C ARG A 241 -1.97 -3.90 -20.72
N LEU A 242 -0.83 -4.50 -21.03
CA LEU A 242 0.43 -4.28 -20.33
C LEU A 242 0.86 -2.81 -20.39
N ARG A 243 0.67 -2.14 -21.52
CA ARG A 243 0.96 -0.73 -21.65
C ARG A 243 0.08 0.11 -20.70
N TYR A 244 -1.20 -0.19 -20.55
CA TYR A 244 -2.08 0.50 -19.60
C TYR A 244 -1.76 0.18 -18.15
N VAL A 245 -1.32 -1.03 -17.83
CA VAL A 245 -1.00 -1.44 -16.46
C VAL A 245 0.26 -0.76 -15.95
N TRP A 246 1.32 -0.73 -16.72
CA TRP A 246 2.61 -0.21 -16.27
C TRP A 246 3.35 0.70 -17.26
N GLY A 247 3.11 0.58 -18.57
CA GLY A 247 3.83 1.35 -19.58
C GLY A 247 3.59 2.85 -19.47
N ILE A 248 2.33 3.28 -19.29
CA ILE A 248 2.00 4.70 -19.10
C ILE A 248 2.54 5.23 -17.78
N LEU A 249 2.47 4.44 -16.70
CA LEU A 249 3.07 4.78 -15.42
C LEU A 249 4.59 4.95 -15.56
N TRP A 250 5.25 4.06 -16.28
CA TRP A 250 6.66 4.15 -16.58
C TRP A 250 7.01 5.45 -17.33
N GLU A 251 6.25 5.79 -18.39
CA GLU A 251 6.43 7.03 -19.15
C GLU A 251 6.26 8.27 -18.25
N CYS A 252 5.24 8.28 -17.39
CA CYS A 252 5.02 9.37 -16.42
C CYS A 252 6.19 9.48 -15.43
N THR A 253 6.64 8.38 -14.84
CA THR A 253 7.74 8.41 -13.88
C THR A 253 9.05 8.85 -14.52
N GLN A 254 9.32 8.45 -15.76
CA GLN A 254 10.47 8.96 -16.50
C GLN A 254 10.37 10.47 -16.74
N GLY A 255 9.23 10.95 -17.25
CA GLY A 255 9.02 12.37 -17.53
C GLY A 255 9.05 13.24 -16.28
N ALA A 256 8.55 12.74 -15.15
CA ALA A 256 8.52 13.45 -13.88
C ALA A 256 9.82 13.31 -13.06
N GLY A 257 10.72 12.40 -13.39
CA GLY A 257 11.83 12.03 -12.51
C GLY A 257 11.37 11.33 -11.22
N GLY A 258 10.17 10.77 -11.22
CA GLY A 258 9.54 10.07 -10.10
C GLY A 258 9.84 8.57 -10.08
N TYR A 259 9.12 7.85 -9.23
CA TYR A 259 9.34 6.42 -8.96
C TYR A 259 8.04 5.64 -9.00
N THR A 260 8.13 4.31 -9.03
CA THR A 260 7.00 3.40 -8.95
C THR A 260 7.00 2.67 -7.62
N ASN A 261 5.81 2.40 -7.09
CA ASN A 261 5.57 1.41 -6.05
C ASN A 261 4.88 0.22 -6.73
N LEU A 262 5.58 -0.90 -6.82
CA LEU A 262 5.04 -2.11 -7.46
C LEU A 262 4.01 -2.76 -6.53
N ASP A 263 2.84 -3.10 -7.07
CA ASP A 263 1.83 -3.91 -6.38
C ASP A 263 1.71 -5.27 -7.05
N PHE A 264 2.18 -6.31 -6.37
CA PHE A 264 2.14 -7.68 -6.88
C PHE A 264 0.77 -8.33 -6.72
N GLY A 265 -0.14 -7.73 -6.01
CA GLY A 265 -1.36 -8.40 -5.65
C GLY A 265 -2.65 -7.73 -6.07
N GLY A 266 -2.63 -6.45 -6.30
CA GLY A 266 -3.81 -5.69 -6.70
C GLY A 266 -4.23 -5.91 -8.15
N GLU A 267 -3.38 -6.56 -8.94
CA GLU A 267 -3.56 -6.64 -10.37
C GLU A 267 -4.09 -7.99 -10.83
N THR A 268 -5.38 -8.13 -10.88
CA THR A 268 -6.07 -9.22 -11.59
C THR A 268 -5.78 -9.24 -13.10
N ARG A 269 -4.94 -8.34 -13.59
CA ARG A 269 -4.58 -8.14 -14.99
C ARG A 269 -3.37 -8.93 -15.44
N PHE A 270 -2.55 -9.37 -14.51
CA PHE A 270 -1.48 -10.30 -14.81
C PHE A 270 -2.08 -11.70 -14.93
N HIS A 271 -2.13 -12.24 -16.13
CA HIS A 271 -2.76 -13.53 -16.39
C HIS A 271 -1.81 -14.71 -16.17
N ASP A 272 -0.50 -14.46 -16.18
CA ASP A 272 0.51 -15.47 -15.96
C ASP A 272 1.80 -14.91 -15.32
N GLN A 273 2.69 -15.80 -14.93
CA GLN A 273 3.97 -15.46 -14.31
C GLN A 273 4.88 -14.64 -15.22
N GLN A 274 4.86 -14.90 -16.53
CA GLN A 274 5.71 -14.18 -17.47
C GLN A 274 5.31 -12.70 -17.54
N GLN A 275 4.01 -12.39 -17.59
CA GLN A 275 3.52 -11.01 -17.59
C GLN A 275 3.93 -10.27 -16.31
N LEU A 276 3.85 -10.95 -15.15
CA LEU A 276 4.30 -10.39 -13.88
C LEU A 276 5.82 -10.12 -13.90
N HIS A 277 6.62 -11.04 -14.38
CA HIS A 277 8.06 -10.87 -14.49
C HIS A 277 8.42 -9.71 -15.43
N ASP A 278 7.73 -9.56 -16.55
CA ASP A 278 7.95 -8.46 -17.49
C ASP A 278 7.59 -7.12 -16.86
N ALA A 279 6.52 -7.05 -16.07
CA ALA A 279 6.14 -5.86 -15.32
C ALA A 279 7.19 -5.51 -14.25
N ILE A 280 7.63 -6.47 -13.45
CA ILE A 280 8.68 -6.27 -12.44
C ILE A 280 9.95 -5.77 -13.11
N LYS A 281 10.41 -6.43 -14.16
CA LYS A 281 11.60 -6.05 -14.89
C LYS A 281 11.49 -4.64 -15.50
N GLY A 282 10.34 -4.33 -16.09
CA GLY A 282 10.10 -3.03 -16.73
C GLY A 282 10.09 -1.87 -15.74
N LEU A 283 9.53 -2.06 -14.54
CA LEU A 283 9.36 -1.00 -13.54
C LEU A 283 10.49 -0.94 -12.51
N MET A 284 11.28 -1.99 -12.36
CA MET A 284 12.36 -2.08 -11.37
C MET A 284 13.35 -0.91 -11.42
N PRO A 285 13.80 -0.42 -12.59
CA PRO A 285 14.74 0.70 -12.66
C PRO A 285 14.21 2.00 -12.05
N ARG A 286 12.88 2.09 -11.85
CA ARG A 286 12.20 3.22 -11.23
C ARG A 286 11.50 2.86 -9.93
N SER A 287 11.84 1.72 -9.32
CA SER A 287 11.25 1.33 -8.04
C SER A 287 11.64 2.31 -6.93
N ALA A 288 10.63 2.67 -6.12
CA ALA A 288 10.85 3.44 -4.89
C ALA A 288 11.59 2.64 -3.79
N GLY A 289 11.82 1.35 -4.00
CA GLY A 289 12.37 0.44 -3.00
C GLY A 289 11.33 -0.10 -2.03
N CYS A 290 10.04 -0.05 -2.39
CA CYS A 290 8.94 -0.68 -1.72
C CYS A 290 8.08 -1.41 -2.76
N MET A 291 7.66 -2.63 -2.47
CA MET A 291 6.73 -3.41 -3.29
C MET A 291 5.59 -3.90 -2.39
N HIS A 292 4.36 -3.65 -2.79
CA HIS A 292 3.19 -4.24 -2.13
C HIS A 292 3.05 -5.71 -2.48
N THR A 293 2.72 -6.53 -1.50
CA THR A 293 2.61 -7.98 -1.64
C THR A 293 1.28 -8.47 -1.10
N ARG A 294 0.61 -9.30 -1.89
CA ARG A 294 -0.69 -9.94 -1.56
C ARG A 294 -0.69 -11.38 -2.04
N VAL A 295 -1.66 -12.16 -1.58
CA VAL A 295 -1.99 -13.44 -2.22
C VAL A 295 -2.78 -13.15 -3.51
N SER A 296 -2.40 -13.81 -4.58
CA SER A 296 -3.13 -13.77 -5.85
C SER A 296 -3.48 -15.18 -6.30
N PRO A 297 -4.66 -15.40 -6.86
CA PRO A 297 -5.01 -16.68 -7.48
C PRO A 297 -4.31 -16.93 -8.80
N THR A 298 -3.72 -15.91 -9.41
CA THR A 298 -3.16 -15.96 -10.77
C THR A 298 -1.63 -16.11 -10.82
N TRP A 299 -0.94 -15.91 -9.71
CA TRP A 299 0.51 -16.12 -9.62
C TRP A 299 0.97 -16.55 -8.24
N ASP A 300 2.14 -17.16 -8.19
CA ASP A 300 2.83 -17.53 -6.96
C ASP A 300 3.72 -16.39 -6.45
N LEU A 301 3.45 -15.92 -5.24
CA LEU A 301 4.21 -14.83 -4.60
C LEU A 301 5.69 -15.20 -4.43
N GLY A 302 5.98 -16.47 -4.11
CA GLY A 302 7.34 -16.95 -3.94
C GLY A 302 8.15 -16.81 -5.23
N THR A 303 7.59 -17.24 -6.35
CA THR A 303 8.19 -17.08 -7.66
C THR A 303 8.45 -15.61 -8.01
N ALA A 304 7.50 -14.72 -7.69
CA ALA A 304 7.66 -13.28 -7.91
C ALA A 304 8.81 -12.69 -7.07
N ILE A 305 8.93 -13.09 -5.80
CA ILE A 305 10.01 -12.66 -4.90
C ILE A 305 11.36 -13.17 -5.44
N HIS A 306 11.49 -14.46 -5.74
CA HIS A 306 12.72 -15.03 -6.30
C HIS A 306 13.15 -14.31 -7.57
N TYR A 307 12.21 -13.99 -8.45
CA TYR A 307 12.52 -13.24 -9.66
C TYR A 307 13.02 -11.83 -9.33
N ALA A 308 12.34 -11.09 -8.46
CA ALA A 308 12.75 -9.76 -8.05
C ALA A 308 14.17 -9.76 -7.43
N GLU A 309 14.47 -10.73 -6.55
CA GLU A 309 15.79 -10.89 -5.94
C GLU A 309 16.85 -11.20 -7.02
N SER A 310 16.54 -12.07 -7.98
CA SER A 310 17.47 -12.47 -9.05
C SER A 310 17.89 -11.33 -9.98
N ILE A 311 17.01 -10.33 -10.15
CA ILE A 311 17.32 -9.13 -10.94
C ILE A 311 17.81 -7.95 -10.08
N GLY A 312 18.10 -8.19 -8.80
CA GLY A 312 18.82 -7.26 -7.92
C GLY A 312 17.95 -6.35 -7.06
N TYR A 313 16.69 -6.68 -6.82
CA TYR A 313 15.86 -5.89 -5.91
C TYR A 313 16.40 -5.92 -4.48
N LYS A 314 16.59 -4.74 -3.86
CA LYS A 314 17.11 -4.57 -2.50
C LYS A 314 16.16 -3.80 -1.58
N GLY A 315 14.96 -3.49 -2.04
CA GLY A 315 13.94 -2.82 -1.26
C GLY A 315 13.18 -3.74 -0.31
N VAL A 316 12.08 -3.26 0.23
CA VAL A 316 11.21 -4.00 1.14
C VAL A 316 9.99 -4.57 0.40
N TYR A 317 9.47 -5.65 0.94
CA TYR A 317 8.20 -6.25 0.57
C TYR A 317 7.16 -5.85 1.62
N ALA A 318 6.27 -4.93 1.27
CA ALA A 318 5.22 -4.45 2.14
C ALA A 318 4.00 -5.35 2.05
N ILE A 319 3.57 -5.87 3.17
CA ILE A 319 2.37 -6.69 3.27
C ILE A 319 1.15 -5.78 3.13
N GLU A 320 0.22 -6.11 2.23
CA GLU A 320 -1.02 -5.37 2.01
C GLU A 320 -2.21 -6.32 1.95
N VAL A 321 -2.76 -6.64 3.11
CA VAL A 321 -3.89 -7.53 3.29
C VAL A 321 -4.80 -7.03 4.41
N ASN A 322 -5.74 -7.85 4.89
CA ASN A 322 -6.59 -7.47 6.01
C ASN A 322 -6.55 -8.56 7.10
N GLY A 323 -6.14 -8.17 8.29
CA GLY A 323 -6.18 -8.98 9.50
C GLY A 323 -4.97 -9.89 9.69
N ASP A 324 -4.67 -10.15 10.97
CA ASP A 324 -3.50 -10.90 11.42
C ASP A 324 -3.28 -12.26 10.75
N PRO A 325 -4.31 -13.09 10.50
CA PRO A 325 -4.10 -14.37 9.81
C PRO A 325 -3.55 -14.22 8.39
N ALA A 326 -4.06 -13.24 7.62
CA ALA A 326 -3.59 -12.97 6.27
C ALA A 326 -2.17 -12.37 6.28
N VAL A 327 -1.88 -11.46 7.21
CA VAL A 327 -0.53 -10.91 7.43
C VAL A 327 0.47 -12.04 7.65
N ARG A 328 0.17 -13.02 8.51
CA ARG A 328 1.08 -14.16 8.79
C ARG A 328 1.34 -15.02 7.57
N ILE A 329 0.33 -15.21 6.72
CA ILE A 329 0.50 -15.99 5.47
C ILE A 329 1.53 -15.30 4.56
N ILE A 330 1.34 -14.00 4.30
CA ILE A 330 2.26 -13.23 3.44
C ILE A 330 3.64 -13.09 4.08
N TYR A 331 3.70 -12.79 5.38
CA TYR A 331 4.94 -12.71 6.15
C TYR A 331 5.79 -13.98 6.00
N ASN A 332 5.17 -15.15 6.21
CA ASN A 332 5.86 -16.42 6.07
C ASN A 332 6.28 -16.69 4.61
N ALA A 333 5.45 -16.34 3.64
CA ALA A 333 5.78 -16.46 2.23
C ALA A 333 6.98 -15.59 1.84
N ILE A 334 7.03 -14.34 2.31
CA ILE A 334 8.18 -13.45 2.06
C ILE A 334 9.45 -14.07 2.67
N LEU A 335 9.42 -14.43 3.95
CA LEU A 335 10.60 -14.96 4.63
C LEU A 335 11.10 -16.29 4.04
N ALA A 336 10.19 -17.15 3.58
CA ALA A 336 10.57 -18.42 2.96
C ALA A 336 11.28 -18.23 1.61
N ASN A 337 11.05 -17.12 0.93
CA ASN A 337 11.53 -16.87 -0.44
C ASN A 337 12.62 -15.79 -0.53
N LEU A 338 12.98 -15.15 0.58
CA LEU A 338 14.18 -14.31 0.64
C LEU A 338 15.44 -15.18 0.72
N ALA A 339 16.43 -14.85 -0.10
CA ALA A 339 17.73 -15.53 -0.13
C ALA A 339 18.53 -15.35 1.19
#